data_7ca6cba77049083b58e4a21673f223b3
#
_entry.id   7ca6cba77049083b58e4a21673f223b3
#
_cell.length_a   1.000
_cell.length_b   1.000
_cell.length_c   1.000
_cell.angle_alpha   90.00
_cell.angle_beta   90.00
_cell.angle_gamma   90.00
#
_symmetry.space_group_name_H-M   'P 1'
#
loop_
_entity.id
_entity.type
_entity.pdbx_description
1 polymer ?
#
loop_
_entity_poly.entity_id
_entity_poly.type
_entity_poly.pdbx_seq_one_letter_code
_entity_poly.pdbx_strand_id
1 'polypeptide(L)'
;MADNALGDYLRARRESLRPADVGLAEDGRRRLVIGLRREEVAALAGISSEYYVRLEQGRERHPSEQVVVAIARALMLAPASEEFLHRLVRPLPDRGYEAQRTQEGADRLAAFIAALSTPALVHDRILDVIVANPLAGVLSPSFHAGVNLVEAAFLDPRLRALYVNWEEMTVRLVSYLRAQAAAPPLDPRLPELVAGLIDRSSRFAELWGRHDVGATASGVNMLSHPDVGPIELAFERLCFAGSDHPVIVVYHAEPGSASEAALARLGDVASRAAD
;
A
#
# COMPACT_ATOMS: atom_id res chain seq x y z
N MET A 1 5.55 9.99 19.12
CA MET A 1 6.21 8.67 19.00
C MET A 1 6.40 8.24 17.52
N ALA A 2 6.63 9.18 16.62
CA ALA A 2 6.76 8.91 15.18
C ALA A 2 8.21 8.99 14.67
N ASP A 3 9.21 8.75 15.54
CA ASP A 3 10.58 9.15 15.20
C ASP A 3 11.54 7.99 14.89
N ASN A 4 11.06 6.72 14.81
CA ASN A 4 11.90 5.56 14.58
C ASN A 4 11.34 4.56 13.55
N ALA A 5 10.76 5.07 12.46
CA ALA A 5 10.13 4.22 11.43
C ALA A 5 11.09 3.16 10.86
N LEU A 6 12.36 3.52 10.64
CA LEU A 6 13.40 2.58 10.20
C LEU A 6 13.60 1.46 11.21
N GLY A 7 13.80 1.80 12.49
CA GLY A 7 14.05 0.79 13.53
C GLY A 7 12.87 -0.12 13.79
N ASP A 8 11.66 0.41 13.76
CA ASP A 8 10.42 -0.36 13.94
C ASP A 8 10.22 -1.33 12.76
N TYR A 9 10.49 -0.88 11.54
CA TYR A 9 10.47 -1.74 10.37
C TYR A 9 11.49 -2.87 10.45
N LEU A 10 12.76 -2.55 10.75
CA LEU A 10 13.83 -3.55 10.87
C LEU A 10 13.49 -4.59 11.95
N ARG A 11 12.97 -4.14 13.09
CA ARG A 11 12.54 -5.02 14.18
C ARG A 11 11.43 -5.96 13.73
N ALA A 12 10.37 -5.43 13.11
CA ALA A 12 9.24 -6.23 12.65
C ALA A 12 9.67 -7.29 11.64
N ARG A 13 10.52 -6.93 10.66
CA ARG A 13 11.05 -7.89 9.68
C ARG A 13 11.93 -8.96 10.30
N ARG A 14 12.79 -8.60 11.25
CA ARG A 14 13.61 -9.55 12.00
C ARG A 14 12.76 -10.53 12.82
N GLU A 15 11.72 -10.05 13.47
CA GLU A 15 10.83 -10.87 14.31
C GLU A 15 9.94 -11.81 13.49
N SER A 16 9.69 -11.49 12.22
CA SER A 16 8.89 -12.33 11.32
C SER A 16 9.66 -13.50 10.67
N LEU A 17 11.00 -13.46 10.65
CA LEU A 17 11.85 -14.47 10.02
C LEU A 17 12.29 -15.52 11.03
N ARG A 18 12.19 -16.78 10.65
CA ARG A 18 12.75 -17.91 11.43
C ARG A 18 14.21 -18.14 11.03
N PRO A 19 15.06 -18.63 11.94
CA PRO A 19 16.45 -18.97 11.61
C PRO A 19 16.60 -19.93 10.43
N ALA A 20 15.70 -20.90 10.33
CA ALA A 20 15.69 -21.84 9.21
C ALA A 20 15.49 -21.15 7.85
N ASP A 21 14.72 -20.06 7.80
CA ASP A 21 14.45 -19.31 6.56
C ASP A 21 15.71 -18.70 5.98
N VAL A 22 16.68 -18.36 6.83
CA VAL A 22 17.99 -17.75 6.46
C VAL A 22 19.16 -18.72 6.56
N GLY A 23 18.90 -20.03 6.63
CA GLY A 23 19.93 -21.07 6.66
C GLY A 23 20.71 -21.19 7.98
N LEU A 24 20.21 -20.61 9.07
CA LEU A 24 20.80 -20.76 10.39
C LEU A 24 20.27 -22.03 11.06
N ALA A 25 21.18 -22.82 11.64
CA ALA A 25 20.81 -24.00 12.42
C ALA A 25 20.06 -23.57 13.69
N GLU A 26 18.99 -24.28 14.03
CA GLU A 26 18.39 -24.14 15.37
C GLU A 26 19.37 -24.66 16.41
N ASP A 27 20.04 -23.75 17.12
CA ASP A 27 20.84 -24.09 18.27
C ASP A 27 19.86 -24.51 19.38
N GLY A 28 19.81 -25.76 19.78
CA GLY A 28 18.85 -26.34 20.74
C GLY A 28 18.77 -25.65 22.12
N ARG A 29 19.18 -24.38 22.21
CA ARG A 29 19.01 -23.47 23.36
C ARG A 29 17.59 -22.87 23.29
N ARG A 30 16.91 -22.85 24.42
CA ARG A 30 15.59 -22.25 24.60
C ARG A 30 15.61 -20.80 24.08
N ARG A 31 15.03 -20.58 22.90
CA ARG A 31 14.90 -19.23 22.31
C ARG A 31 13.82 -18.45 23.07
N LEU A 32 14.18 -17.24 23.52
CA LEU A 32 13.24 -16.29 24.12
C LEU A 32 12.46 -15.50 23.07
N VAL A 33 12.90 -15.53 21.81
CA VAL A 33 12.27 -14.86 20.64
C VAL A 33 12.06 -15.87 19.54
N ILE A 34 10.89 -15.82 18.90
CA ILE A 34 10.51 -16.70 17.79
C ILE A 34 11.29 -16.36 16.53
N GLY A 35 11.59 -15.07 16.29
CA GLY A 35 12.30 -14.57 15.13
C GLY A 35 13.83 -14.58 15.28
N LEU A 36 14.50 -13.93 14.32
CA LEU A 36 15.95 -13.77 14.34
C LEU A 36 16.39 -12.90 15.53
N ARG A 37 17.57 -13.22 16.09
CA ARG A 37 18.25 -12.35 17.05
C ARG A 37 18.94 -11.19 16.32
N ARG A 38 19.17 -10.07 17.00
CA ARG A 38 19.88 -8.90 16.45
C ARG A 38 21.30 -9.27 15.97
N GLU A 39 21.98 -10.09 16.76
CA GLU A 39 23.31 -10.63 16.42
C GLU A 39 23.31 -11.51 15.17
N GLU A 40 22.23 -12.27 14.94
CA GLU A 40 22.08 -13.12 13.76
C GLU A 40 21.92 -12.26 12.49
N VAL A 41 21.06 -11.23 12.52
CA VAL A 41 20.90 -10.30 11.40
C VAL A 41 22.20 -9.53 11.15
N ALA A 42 22.87 -9.05 12.17
CA ALA A 42 24.11 -8.34 12.06
C ALA A 42 25.20 -9.20 11.39
N ALA A 43 25.32 -10.47 11.81
CA ALA A 43 26.26 -11.42 11.21
C ALA A 43 25.93 -11.70 9.72
N LEU A 44 24.64 -11.90 9.38
CA LEU A 44 24.20 -12.12 7.99
C LEU A 44 24.43 -10.88 7.11
N ALA A 45 24.27 -9.67 7.68
CA ALA A 45 24.52 -8.41 6.98
C ALA A 45 25.99 -7.98 6.95
N GLY A 46 26.90 -8.69 7.65
CA GLY A 46 28.31 -8.33 7.72
C GLY A 46 28.58 -7.02 8.46
N ILE A 47 27.75 -6.66 9.44
CA ILE A 47 27.87 -5.44 10.27
C ILE A 47 28.04 -5.81 11.75
N SER A 48 28.46 -4.86 12.57
CA SER A 48 28.54 -5.13 14.01
C SER A 48 27.14 -5.21 14.64
N SER A 49 26.97 -6.10 15.62
CA SER A 49 25.73 -6.23 16.38
C SER A 49 25.33 -4.91 17.07
N GLU A 50 26.32 -4.16 17.57
CA GLU A 50 26.11 -2.86 18.18
C GLU A 50 25.57 -1.82 17.15
N TYR A 51 26.07 -1.85 15.92
CA TYR A 51 25.58 -0.97 14.85
C TYR A 51 24.14 -1.30 14.49
N TYR A 52 23.78 -2.58 14.33
CA TYR A 52 22.41 -3.00 14.07
C TYR A 52 21.45 -2.61 15.21
N VAL A 53 21.89 -2.75 16.48
CA VAL A 53 21.10 -2.29 17.63
C VAL A 53 20.84 -0.78 17.57
N ARG A 54 21.82 0.03 17.18
CA ARG A 54 21.65 1.49 17.03
C ARG A 54 20.65 1.83 15.92
N LEU A 55 20.63 1.08 14.81
CA LEU A 55 19.64 1.22 13.76
C LEU A 55 18.22 0.92 14.28
N GLU A 56 18.02 -0.23 14.95
CA GLU A 56 16.71 -0.57 15.52
C GLU A 56 16.23 0.42 16.59
N GLN A 57 17.16 1.06 17.30
CA GLN A 57 16.84 2.06 18.34
C GLN A 57 16.65 3.48 17.77
N GLY A 58 16.83 3.70 16.47
CA GLY A 58 16.74 5.01 15.84
C GLY A 58 17.89 5.97 16.21
N ARG A 59 18.96 5.45 16.82
CA ARG A 59 20.17 6.21 17.16
C ARG A 59 21.08 6.40 15.95
N GLU A 60 20.96 5.55 14.96
CA GLU A 60 21.57 5.66 13.66
C GLU A 60 20.44 5.72 12.61
N ARG A 61 20.40 6.79 11.80
CA ARG A 61 19.30 7.05 10.88
C ARG A 61 19.73 7.11 9.41
N HIS A 62 21.03 7.16 9.16
CA HIS A 62 21.59 7.34 7.83
C HIS A 62 22.64 6.26 7.50
N PRO A 63 22.22 4.96 7.46
CA PRO A 63 23.12 3.90 7.01
C PRO A 63 23.57 4.14 5.56
N SER A 64 24.78 3.67 5.23
CA SER A 64 25.24 3.72 3.85
C SER A 64 24.43 2.78 2.95
N GLU A 65 24.42 3.05 1.64
CA GLU A 65 23.73 2.22 0.64
C GLU A 65 24.13 0.74 0.75
N GLN A 66 25.43 0.46 0.93
CA GLN A 66 25.95 -0.89 1.09
C GLN A 66 25.35 -1.60 2.31
N VAL A 67 25.17 -0.88 3.41
CA VAL A 67 24.55 -1.42 4.63
C VAL A 67 23.05 -1.70 4.40
N VAL A 68 22.36 -0.80 3.71
CA VAL A 68 20.92 -0.99 3.39
C VAL A 68 20.73 -2.26 2.55
N VAL A 69 21.50 -2.43 1.48
CA VAL A 69 21.47 -3.62 0.62
C VAL A 69 21.83 -4.89 1.41
N ALA A 70 22.85 -4.82 2.28
CA ALA A 70 23.25 -5.97 3.09
C ALA A 70 22.17 -6.40 4.09
N ILE A 71 21.50 -5.43 4.73
CA ILE A 71 20.37 -5.68 5.64
C ILE A 71 19.17 -6.24 4.85
N ALA A 72 18.87 -5.68 3.67
CA ALA A 72 17.78 -6.17 2.83
C ALA A 72 17.95 -7.66 2.48
N ARG A 73 19.17 -8.06 2.11
CA ARG A 73 19.51 -9.47 1.86
C ARG A 73 19.42 -10.33 3.12
N ALA A 74 19.97 -9.87 4.24
CA ALA A 74 19.93 -10.58 5.52
C ALA A 74 18.51 -10.84 6.01
N LEU A 75 17.59 -9.90 5.74
CA LEU A 75 16.16 -9.98 6.08
C LEU A 75 15.32 -10.58 4.94
N MET A 76 15.93 -11.10 3.88
CA MET A 76 15.25 -11.71 2.72
C MET A 76 14.11 -10.82 2.18
N LEU A 77 14.34 -9.52 2.09
CA LEU A 77 13.31 -8.60 1.66
C LEU A 77 12.97 -8.81 0.18
N ALA A 78 11.66 -8.89 -0.11
CA ALA A 78 11.18 -8.83 -1.48
C ALA A 78 11.47 -7.43 -2.08
N PRO A 79 11.55 -7.29 -3.42
CA PRO A 79 11.93 -6.02 -4.08
C PRO A 79 11.15 -4.79 -3.58
N ALA A 80 9.84 -4.89 -3.41
CA ALA A 80 9.01 -3.80 -2.88
C ALA A 80 9.36 -3.42 -1.43
N SER A 81 9.73 -4.41 -0.60
CA SER A 81 10.15 -4.20 0.78
C SER A 81 11.58 -3.63 0.88
N GLU A 82 12.45 -3.99 -0.06
CA GLU A 82 13.78 -3.42 -0.20
C GLU A 82 13.69 -1.94 -0.65
N GLU A 83 12.88 -1.65 -1.66
CA GLU A 83 12.61 -0.28 -2.09
C GLU A 83 12.04 0.59 -0.97
N PHE A 84 11.14 0.01 -0.16
CA PHE A 84 10.61 0.67 1.03
C PHE A 84 11.72 0.98 2.06
N LEU A 85 12.62 0.03 2.33
CA LEU A 85 13.77 0.25 3.21
C LEU A 85 14.66 1.40 2.70
N HIS A 86 14.90 1.48 1.37
CA HIS A 86 15.62 2.59 0.75
C HIS A 86 14.91 3.93 0.97
N ARG A 87 13.58 3.98 0.82
CA ARG A 87 12.78 5.19 1.06
C ARG A 87 12.82 5.66 2.51
N LEU A 88 12.82 4.73 3.48
CA LEU A 88 12.97 5.06 4.90
C LEU A 88 14.32 5.75 5.21
N VAL A 89 15.38 5.36 4.50
CA VAL A 89 16.73 5.93 4.68
C VAL A 89 16.90 7.22 3.88
N ARG A 90 16.32 7.29 2.68
CA ARG A 90 16.41 8.44 1.76
C ARG A 90 15.02 8.80 1.23
N PRO A 91 14.27 9.62 1.97
CA PRO A 91 12.99 10.12 1.48
C PRO A 91 13.18 10.86 0.15
N LEU A 92 12.36 10.52 -0.86
CA LEU A 92 12.31 11.27 -2.09
C LEU A 92 11.74 12.68 -1.80
N PRO A 93 12.35 13.76 -2.34
CA PRO A 93 11.76 15.07 -2.23
C PRO A 93 10.42 15.10 -2.99
N ASP A 94 9.37 15.52 -2.31
CA ASP A 94 8.02 15.62 -2.87
C ASP A 94 7.87 16.82 -3.81
N ARG A 95 8.58 16.77 -4.95
CA ARG A 95 8.64 17.88 -5.93
C ARG A 95 7.45 17.94 -6.89
N GLY A 96 6.67 16.85 -7.00
CA GLY A 96 5.58 16.76 -7.97
C GLY A 96 4.21 17.17 -7.43
N TYR A 97 4.02 17.14 -6.12
CA TYR A 97 2.71 17.37 -5.49
C TYR A 97 2.31 18.85 -5.41
N GLU A 98 3.28 19.76 -5.31
CA GLU A 98 2.99 21.21 -5.24
C GLU A 98 2.28 21.75 -6.49
N ALA A 99 2.65 21.28 -7.69
CA ALA A 99 2.01 21.73 -8.93
C ALA A 99 0.55 21.27 -9.07
N GLN A 100 0.16 20.14 -8.46
CA GLN A 100 -1.21 19.62 -8.48
C GLN A 100 -2.07 20.15 -7.34
N ARG A 101 -1.48 20.74 -6.31
CA ARG A 101 -2.21 21.41 -5.23
C ARG A 101 -2.83 22.73 -5.65
N THR A 102 -2.49 23.26 -6.82
CA THR A 102 -3.16 24.41 -7.39
C THR A 102 -4.54 23.98 -7.93
N GLN A 103 -5.52 24.90 -7.87
CA GLN A 103 -6.87 24.62 -8.44
C GLN A 103 -6.77 24.21 -9.91
N GLU A 104 -5.92 24.88 -10.69
CA GLU A 104 -5.69 24.55 -12.09
C GLU A 104 -5.11 23.15 -12.31
N GLY A 105 -4.22 22.69 -11.42
CA GLY A 105 -3.68 21.33 -11.47
C GLY A 105 -4.74 20.28 -11.14
N ALA A 106 -5.59 20.55 -10.16
CA ALA A 106 -6.72 19.69 -9.80
C ALA A 106 -7.75 19.60 -10.93
N ASP A 107 -8.08 20.72 -11.57
CA ASP A 107 -9.04 20.77 -12.69
C ASP A 107 -8.51 20.00 -13.91
N ARG A 108 -7.22 20.14 -14.22
CA ARG A 108 -6.59 19.34 -15.30
C ARG A 108 -6.58 17.85 -15.01
N LEU A 109 -6.31 17.46 -13.78
CA LEU A 109 -6.34 16.07 -13.36
C LEU A 109 -7.76 15.50 -13.46
N ALA A 110 -8.76 16.25 -12.99
CA ALA A 110 -10.17 15.85 -13.10
C ALA A 110 -10.61 15.69 -14.56
N ALA A 111 -10.24 16.62 -15.44
CA ALA A 111 -10.52 16.52 -16.87
C ALA A 111 -9.84 15.30 -17.52
N PHE A 112 -8.58 15.02 -17.16
CA PHE A 112 -7.87 13.83 -17.63
C PHE A 112 -8.57 12.54 -17.20
N ILE A 113 -8.93 12.42 -15.91
CA ILE A 113 -9.62 11.23 -15.39
C ILE A 113 -11.00 11.06 -16.04
N ALA A 114 -11.74 12.15 -16.25
CA ALA A 114 -13.04 12.12 -16.92
C ALA A 114 -12.95 11.66 -18.40
N ALA A 115 -11.83 11.91 -19.07
CA ALA A 115 -11.62 11.51 -20.46
C ALA A 115 -11.26 10.02 -20.62
N LEU A 116 -10.94 9.31 -19.54
CA LEU A 116 -10.62 7.88 -19.60
C LEU A 116 -11.90 7.05 -19.83
N SER A 117 -11.84 6.14 -20.79
CA SER A 117 -12.92 5.20 -21.11
C SER A 117 -12.98 3.96 -20.20
N THR A 118 -12.10 3.89 -19.21
CA THR A 118 -11.99 2.82 -18.22
C THR A 118 -12.25 3.37 -16.82
N PRO A 119 -12.68 2.57 -15.83
CA PRO A 119 -12.83 3.07 -14.47
C PRO A 119 -11.49 3.59 -13.96
N ALA A 120 -11.49 4.82 -13.50
CA ALA A 120 -10.29 5.46 -12.99
C ALA A 120 -10.62 6.37 -11.80
N LEU A 121 -9.73 6.38 -10.83
CA LEU A 121 -9.80 7.28 -9.69
C LEU A 121 -8.40 7.76 -9.29
N VAL A 122 -8.37 8.82 -8.52
CA VAL A 122 -7.15 9.36 -7.93
C VAL A 122 -7.32 9.39 -6.43
N HIS A 123 -6.32 8.96 -5.71
CA HIS A 123 -6.30 9.05 -4.26
C HIS A 123 -5.03 9.70 -3.73
N ASP A 124 -5.12 10.26 -2.53
CA ASP A 124 -3.97 10.80 -1.81
C ASP A 124 -3.19 9.70 -1.06
N ARG A 125 -2.23 10.11 -0.26
CA ARG A 125 -1.32 9.24 0.50
C ARG A 125 -2.03 8.29 1.48
N ILE A 126 -3.13 8.73 2.08
CA ILE A 126 -3.92 7.92 3.03
C ILE A 126 -5.15 7.28 2.41
N LEU A 127 -5.19 7.25 1.06
CA LEU A 127 -6.25 6.63 0.27
C LEU A 127 -7.61 7.36 0.31
N ASP A 128 -7.62 8.68 0.59
CA ASP A 128 -8.79 9.50 0.32
C ASP A 128 -8.93 9.72 -1.19
N VAL A 129 -10.09 9.39 -1.75
CA VAL A 129 -10.39 9.62 -3.17
C VAL A 129 -10.53 11.12 -3.42
N ILE A 130 -9.68 11.66 -4.30
CA ILE A 130 -9.68 13.08 -4.71
C ILE A 130 -10.66 13.29 -5.86
N VAL A 131 -10.61 12.39 -6.85
CA VAL A 131 -11.46 12.43 -8.04
C VAL A 131 -11.64 11.02 -8.59
N ALA A 132 -12.79 10.74 -9.18
CA ALA A 132 -13.08 9.52 -9.90
C ALA A 132 -13.94 9.84 -11.14
N ASN A 133 -13.83 9.03 -12.19
CA ASN A 133 -14.72 9.18 -13.32
C ASN A 133 -16.08 8.48 -13.09
N PRO A 134 -17.11 8.80 -13.87
CA PRO A 134 -18.44 8.22 -13.69
C PRO A 134 -18.44 6.69 -13.74
N LEU A 135 -17.60 6.09 -14.58
CA LEU A 135 -17.51 4.64 -14.69
C LEU A 135 -16.94 3.97 -13.44
N ALA A 136 -16.00 4.62 -12.74
CA ALA A 136 -15.53 4.16 -11.43
C ALA A 136 -16.64 4.21 -10.39
N GLY A 137 -17.46 5.26 -10.38
CA GLY A 137 -18.60 5.40 -9.47
C GLY A 137 -19.69 4.33 -9.70
N VAL A 138 -19.92 3.92 -10.95
CA VAL A 138 -20.83 2.81 -11.29
C VAL A 138 -20.22 1.48 -10.89
N LEU A 139 -18.92 1.28 -11.08
CA LEU A 139 -18.21 0.06 -10.68
C LEU A 139 -18.28 -0.17 -9.17
N SER A 140 -18.17 0.90 -8.37
CA SER A 140 -18.27 0.82 -6.91
C SER A 140 -18.80 2.10 -6.30
N PRO A 141 -19.83 2.03 -5.42
CA PRO A 141 -20.33 3.20 -4.71
C PRO A 141 -19.31 3.85 -3.77
N SER A 142 -18.19 3.18 -3.50
CA SER A 142 -17.09 3.74 -2.71
C SER A 142 -16.02 4.45 -3.55
N PHE A 143 -16.15 4.45 -4.89
CA PHE A 143 -15.19 5.09 -5.79
C PHE A 143 -15.66 6.49 -6.19
N HIS A 144 -15.81 7.37 -5.22
CA HIS A 144 -16.13 8.79 -5.44
C HIS A 144 -15.33 9.70 -4.50
N ALA A 145 -15.18 10.96 -4.89
CA ALA A 145 -14.45 11.95 -4.10
C ALA A 145 -14.96 12.05 -2.65
N GLY A 146 -14.03 12.16 -1.72
CA GLY A 146 -14.30 12.28 -0.28
C GLY A 146 -14.43 10.95 0.46
N VAL A 147 -14.39 9.80 -0.23
CA VAL A 147 -14.36 8.48 0.41
C VAL A 147 -12.94 8.05 0.69
N ASN A 148 -12.68 7.57 1.90
CA ASN A 148 -11.44 6.88 2.23
C ASN A 148 -11.58 5.39 1.86
N LEU A 149 -10.71 4.91 0.95
CA LEU A 149 -10.78 3.53 0.43
C LEU A 149 -10.47 2.48 1.49
N VAL A 150 -9.66 2.82 2.50
CA VAL A 150 -9.36 1.87 3.59
C VAL A 150 -10.57 1.74 4.50
N GLU A 151 -11.18 2.85 4.91
CA GLU A 151 -12.42 2.80 5.71
C GLU A 151 -13.52 2.04 4.98
N ALA A 152 -13.73 2.34 3.69
CA ALA A 152 -14.72 1.65 2.88
C ALA A 152 -14.45 0.14 2.80
N ALA A 153 -13.18 -0.28 2.60
CA ALA A 153 -12.81 -1.69 2.50
C ALA A 153 -13.08 -2.50 3.78
N PHE A 154 -12.97 -1.88 4.95
CA PHE A 154 -13.14 -2.58 6.23
C PHE A 154 -14.49 -2.35 6.89
N LEU A 155 -15.20 -1.27 6.55
CA LEU A 155 -16.40 -0.83 7.26
C LEU A 155 -17.67 -0.80 6.38
N ASP A 156 -17.54 -0.77 5.04
CA ASP A 156 -18.70 -0.80 4.15
C ASP A 156 -19.01 -2.25 3.71
N PRO A 157 -20.14 -2.83 4.15
CA PRO A 157 -20.53 -4.19 3.76
C PRO A 157 -20.79 -4.32 2.25
N ARG A 158 -21.13 -3.24 1.55
CA ARG A 158 -21.35 -3.25 0.10
C ARG A 158 -20.03 -3.46 -0.63
N LEU A 159 -18.95 -2.79 -0.20
CA LEU A 159 -17.63 -2.99 -0.79
C LEU A 159 -17.12 -4.40 -0.50
N ARG A 160 -17.33 -4.91 0.71
CA ARG A 160 -16.98 -6.30 1.05
C ARG A 160 -17.72 -7.32 0.17
N ALA A 161 -19.01 -7.09 -0.11
CA ALA A 161 -19.80 -7.97 -0.96
C ALA A 161 -19.38 -7.90 -2.44
N LEU A 162 -18.87 -6.75 -2.89
CA LEU A 162 -18.39 -6.56 -4.25
C LEU A 162 -17.11 -7.36 -4.52
N TYR A 163 -16.18 -7.46 -3.57
CA TYR A 163 -14.88 -8.13 -3.78
C TYR A 163 -14.94 -9.61 -3.43
N VAL A 164 -14.79 -10.49 -4.44
CA VAL A 164 -14.69 -11.94 -4.24
C VAL A 164 -13.39 -12.29 -3.50
N ASN A 165 -12.29 -11.64 -3.86
CA ASN A 165 -10.98 -11.79 -3.22
C ASN A 165 -10.71 -10.72 -2.15
N TRP A 166 -11.72 -10.39 -1.34
CA TRP A 166 -11.65 -9.36 -0.30
C TRP A 166 -10.51 -9.59 0.71
N GLU A 167 -10.27 -10.84 1.09
CA GLU A 167 -9.20 -11.19 2.03
C GLU A 167 -7.82 -10.75 1.50
N GLU A 168 -7.52 -11.05 0.24
CA GLU A 168 -6.26 -10.67 -0.40
C GLU A 168 -6.17 -9.15 -0.65
N MET A 169 -7.28 -8.56 -1.08
CA MET A 169 -7.37 -7.12 -1.34
C MET A 169 -7.07 -6.34 -0.05
N THR A 170 -7.65 -6.73 1.09
CA THR A 170 -7.41 -6.06 2.37
C THR A 170 -5.97 -6.19 2.86
N VAL A 171 -5.31 -7.34 2.65
CA VAL A 171 -3.87 -7.50 2.94
C VAL A 171 -3.04 -6.52 2.13
N ARG A 172 -3.28 -6.43 0.81
CA ARG A 172 -2.57 -5.47 -0.06
C ARG A 172 -2.79 -4.02 0.37
N LEU A 173 -4.04 -3.68 0.72
CA LEU A 173 -4.42 -2.33 1.10
C LEU A 173 -3.75 -1.88 2.40
N VAL A 174 -3.73 -2.74 3.42
CA VAL A 174 -3.06 -2.44 4.71
C VAL A 174 -1.56 -2.36 4.53
N SER A 175 -0.96 -3.27 3.75
CA SER A 175 0.48 -3.24 3.45
C SER A 175 0.88 -1.95 2.73
N TYR A 176 0.05 -1.46 1.79
CA TYR A 176 0.24 -0.18 1.13
C TYR A 176 0.12 1.00 2.11
N LEU A 177 -0.95 1.06 2.92
CA LEU A 177 -1.14 2.13 3.91
C LEU A 177 0.03 2.20 4.89
N ARG A 178 0.54 1.05 5.31
CA ARG A 178 1.71 0.99 6.19
C ARG A 178 2.97 1.52 5.50
N ALA A 179 3.15 1.24 4.22
CA ALA A 179 4.24 1.83 3.44
C ALA A 179 4.18 3.37 3.45
N GLN A 180 2.97 3.94 3.36
CA GLN A 180 2.77 5.38 3.44
C GLN A 180 2.96 5.92 4.86
N ALA A 181 2.58 5.15 5.87
CA ALA A 181 2.73 5.52 7.28
C ALA A 181 4.18 5.78 7.71
N ALA A 182 5.14 5.17 7.03
CA ALA A 182 6.54 5.26 7.37
C ALA A 182 7.36 6.17 6.42
N ALA A 183 6.77 6.63 5.30
CA ALA A 183 7.47 7.44 4.29
C ALA A 183 7.20 8.94 4.50
N PRO A 184 8.21 9.77 4.79
CA PRO A 184 8.06 11.22 4.84
C PRO A 184 7.67 11.83 3.49
N PRO A 185 6.93 12.96 3.49
CA PRO A 185 6.32 13.63 4.64
C PRO A 185 5.15 12.82 5.20
N LEU A 186 5.04 12.74 6.53
CA LEU A 186 3.95 12.02 7.19
C LEU A 186 2.64 12.80 7.09
N ASP A 187 1.57 12.12 6.73
CA ASP A 187 0.23 12.73 6.75
C ASP A 187 -0.26 12.83 8.22
N PRO A 188 -0.60 14.03 8.71
CA PRO A 188 -1.03 14.22 10.10
C PRO A 188 -2.36 13.53 10.43
N ARG A 189 -3.19 13.18 9.43
CA ARG A 189 -4.48 12.49 9.61
C ARG A 189 -4.32 10.96 9.80
N LEU A 190 -3.17 10.42 9.39
CA LEU A 190 -2.93 8.97 9.40
C LEU A 190 -3.05 8.32 10.78
N PRO A 191 -2.51 8.89 11.89
CA PRO A 191 -2.64 8.28 13.21
C PRO A 191 -4.10 8.15 13.67
N GLU A 192 -4.94 9.13 13.37
CA GLU A 192 -6.36 9.12 13.71
C GLU A 192 -7.12 8.06 12.87
N LEU A 193 -6.86 8.00 11.56
CA LEU A 193 -7.42 7.00 10.66
C LEU A 193 -7.09 5.58 11.15
N VAL A 194 -5.82 5.32 11.47
CA VAL A 194 -5.37 4.00 11.94
C VAL A 194 -6.01 3.65 13.28
N ALA A 195 -6.04 4.58 14.24
CA ALA A 195 -6.66 4.35 15.55
C ALA A 195 -8.15 4.02 15.41
N GLY A 196 -8.88 4.79 14.60
CA GLY A 196 -10.30 4.57 14.33
C GLY A 196 -10.60 3.22 13.64
N LEU A 197 -9.71 2.79 12.74
CA LEU A 197 -9.84 1.50 12.07
C LEU A 197 -9.50 0.31 12.99
N ILE A 198 -8.51 0.44 13.86
CA ILE A 198 -8.18 -0.59 14.87
C ILE A 198 -9.36 -0.81 15.82
N ASP A 199 -10.01 0.27 16.25
CA ASP A 199 -11.16 0.20 17.17
C ASP A 199 -12.40 -0.43 16.51
N ARG A 200 -12.64 -0.16 15.22
CA ARG A 200 -13.87 -0.52 14.50
C ARG A 200 -13.77 -1.82 13.69
N SER A 201 -12.56 -2.35 13.45
CA SER A 201 -12.33 -3.54 12.62
C SER A 201 -11.24 -4.45 13.19
N SER A 202 -11.66 -5.61 13.73
CA SER A 202 -10.73 -6.65 14.20
C SER A 202 -9.81 -7.15 13.08
N ARG A 203 -10.33 -7.25 11.86
CA ARG A 203 -9.53 -7.64 10.68
C ARG A 203 -8.44 -6.61 10.38
N PHE A 204 -8.77 -5.31 10.43
CA PHE A 204 -7.76 -4.28 10.24
C PHE A 204 -6.71 -4.32 11.35
N ALA A 205 -7.13 -4.44 12.63
CA ALA A 205 -6.23 -4.53 13.78
C ALA A 205 -5.25 -5.72 13.65
N GLU A 206 -5.75 -6.89 13.23
CA GLU A 206 -4.94 -8.07 12.97
C GLU A 206 -3.88 -7.82 11.88
N LEU A 207 -4.30 -7.32 10.71
CA LEU A 207 -3.41 -7.05 9.58
C LEU A 207 -2.41 -5.94 9.91
N TRP A 208 -2.87 -4.89 10.59
CA TRP A 208 -1.98 -3.82 11.03
C TRP A 208 -0.93 -4.31 12.03
N GLY A 209 -1.27 -5.26 12.91
CA GLY A 209 -0.34 -5.88 13.85
C GLY A 209 0.75 -6.75 13.20
N ARG A 210 0.57 -7.23 11.97
CA ARG A 210 1.55 -8.06 11.26
C ARG A 210 2.76 -7.29 10.75
N HIS A 211 2.69 -5.97 10.68
CA HIS A 211 3.74 -5.11 10.14
C HIS A 211 4.17 -5.44 8.70
N ASP A 212 3.30 -6.08 7.91
CA ASP A 212 3.57 -6.33 6.51
C ASP A 212 3.59 -5.01 5.74
N VAL A 213 4.63 -4.82 4.93
CA VAL A 213 4.81 -3.64 4.09
C VAL A 213 4.91 -4.09 2.65
N GLY A 214 4.15 -3.47 1.78
CA GLY A 214 4.19 -3.75 0.36
C GLY A 214 3.58 -2.60 -0.42
N ALA A 215 4.20 -2.25 -1.53
CA ALA A 215 3.60 -1.39 -2.54
C ALA A 215 3.37 -2.25 -3.78
N THR A 216 2.12 -2.59 -4.06
CA THR A 216 1.80 -3.32 -5.30
C THR A 216 1.45 -2.28 -6.36
N ALA A 217 2.28 -2.16 -7.40
CA ALA A 217 2.03 -1.23 -8.50
C ALA A 217 0.84 -1.68 -9.35
N SER A 218 0.56 -2.99 -9.42
CA SER A 218 -0.52 -3.60 -10.20
C SER A 218 -1.09 -4.83 -9.50
N GLY A 219 -2.23 -5.31 -9.95
CA GLY A 219 -2.84 -6.53 -9.44
C GLY A 219 -4.18 -6.83 -10.12
N VAL A 220 -4.84 -7.88 -9.65
CA VAL A 220 -6.16 -8.28 -10.16
C VAL A 220 -7.17 -8.25 -9.03
N ASN A 221 -8.33 -7.70 -9.32
CA ASN A 221 -9.50 -7.70 -8.46
C ASN A 221 -10.60 -8.56 -9.09
N MET A 222 -11.10 -9.49 -8.33
CA MET A 222 -12.26 -10.32 -8.69
C MET A 222 -13.49 -9.73 -8.02
N LEU A 223 -14.42 -9.23 -8.84
CA LEU A 223 -15.62 -8.53 -8.38
C LEU A 223 -16.87 -9.36 -8.70
N SER A 224 -17.87 -9.27 -7.84
CA SER A 224 -19.23 -9.75 -8.06
C SER A 224 -20.17 -8.55 -8.09
N HIS A 225 -20.28 -7.93 -9.29
CA HIS A 225 -21.07 -6.71 -9.44
C HIS A 225 -22.56 -7.03 -9.52
N PRO A 226 -23.44 -6.28 -8.81
CA PRO A 226 -24.87 -6.60 -8.74
C PRO A 226 -25.55 -6.58 -10.11
N ASP A 227 -25.20 -5.67 -11.01
CA ASP A 227 -25.88 -5.47 -12.30
C ASP A 227 -25.32 -6.31 -13.43
N VAL A 228 -24.00 -6.63 -13.42
CA VAL A 228 -23.33 -7.30 -14.54
C VAL A 228 -22.69 -8.63 -14.18
N GLY A 229 -22.76 -9.03 -12.89
CA GLY A 229 -22.22 -10.30 -12.40
C GLY A 229 -20.71 -10.30 -12.18
N PRO A 230 -20.04 -11.45 -12.35
CA PRO A 230 -18.61 -11.58 -12.13
C PRO A 230 -17.81 -10.73 -13.14
N ILE A 231 -16.83 -9.97 -12.60
CA ILE A 231 -15.88 -9.20 -13.40
C ILE A 231 -14.49 -9.41 -12.80
N GLU A 232 -13.52 -9.69 -13.66
CA GLU A 232 -12.11 -9.69 -13.32
C GLU A 232 -11.46 -8.45 -13.93
N LEU A 233 -10.87 -7.59 -13.09
CA LEU A 233 -10.23 -6.36 -13.51
C LEU A 233 -8.80 -6.32 -12.99
N ALA A 234 -7.86 -6.16 -13.90
CA ALA A 234 -6.53 -5.70 -13.56
C ALA A 234 -6.59 -4.22 -13.16
N PHE A 235 -5.70 -3.81 -12.27
CA PHE A 235 -5.50 -2.39 -11.94
C PHE A 235 -4.03 -2.03 -12.02
N GLU A 236 -3.79 -0.81 -12.46
CA GLU A 236 -2.46 -0.20 -12.49
C GLU A 236 -2.47 1.07 -11.63
N ARG A 237 -1.38 1.26 -10.89
CA ARG A 237 -1.11 2.48 -10.12
C ARG A 237 -0.07 3.32 -10.83
N LEU A 238 -0.44 4.52 -11.18
CA LEU A 238 0.39 5.48 -11.89
C LEU A 238 0.70 6.67 -10.99
N CYS A 239 1.97 7.01 -10.88
CA CYS A 239 2.44 8.19 -10.15
C CYS A 239 2.96 9.24 -11.13
N PHE A 240 2.94 10.50 -10.71
CA PHE A 240 3.55 11.56 -11.49
C PHE A 240 5.08 11.51 -11.37
N ALA A 241 5.76 11.89 -12.44
CA ALA A 241 7.22 11.93 -12.42
C ALA A 241 7.75 12.81 -11.26
N GLY A 242 8.57 12.22 -10.41
CA GLY A 242 9.17 12.91 -9.25
C GLY A 242 8.25 13.03 -8.02
N SER A 243 7.10 12.34 -8.00
CA SER A 243 6.21 12.29 -6.84
C SER A 243 5.59 10.90 -6.67
N ASP A 244 5.44 10.48 -5.43
CA ASP A 244 4.72 9.25 -5.09
C ASP A 244 3.20 9.47 -4.95
N HIS A 245 2.75 10.72 -4.98
CA HIS A 245 1.35 11.12 -4.78
C HIS A 245 1.00 12.41 -5.53
N PRO A 246 -0.27 12.58 -5.93
CA PRO A 246 -1.35 11.61 -5.84
C PRO A 246 -1.15 10.40 -6.76
N VAL A 247 -1.85 9.30 -6.47
CA VAL A 247 -1.80 8.07 -7.26
C VAL A 247 -3.06 7.97 -8.10
N ILE A 248 -2.89 7.74 -9.40
CA ILE A 248 -3.97 7.39 -10.31
C ILE A 248 -4.11 5.88 -10.31
N VAL A 249 -5.31 5.37 -10.07
CA VAL A 249 -5.63 3.94 -10.22
C VAL A 249 -6.53 3.79 -11.42
N VAL A 250 -6.11 2.97 -12.39
CA VAL A 250 -6.87 2.65 -13.58
C VAL A 250 -7.21 1.16 -13.57
N TYR A 251 -8.47 0.84 -13.81
CA TYR A 251 -8.93 -0.56 -13.90
C TYR A 251 -9.17 -0.92 -15.36
N HIS A 252 -8.76 -2.11 -15.76
CA HIS A 252 -9.01 -2.60 -17.11
C HIS A 252 -9.30 -4.10 -17.11
N ALA A 253 -10.08 -4.54 -18.09
CA ALA A 253 -10.30 -5.95 -18.37
C ALA A 253 -9.33 -6.44 -19.44
N GLU A 254 -9.12 -7.76 -19.51
CA GLU A 254 -8.41 -8.38 -20.64
C GLU A 254 -9.22 -8.19 -21.92
N PRO A 255 -8.59 -7.72 -23.02
CA PRO A 255 -9.29 -7.53 -24.31
C PRO A 255 -9.94 -8.82 -24.81
N GLY A 256 -11.18 -8.72 -25.29
CA GLY A 256 -11.98 -9.86 -25.77
C GLY A 256 -12.60 -10.72 -24.67
N SER A 257 -12.40 -10.38 -23.38
CA SER A 257 -12.94 -11.15 -22.27
C SER A 257 -14.41 -10.84 -21.97
N ALA A 258 -15.06 -11.74 -21.20
CA ALA A 258 -16.39 -11.49 -20.65
C ALA A 258 -16.41 -10.27 -19.70
N SER A 259 -15.29 -9.99 -19.04
CA SER A 259 -15.12 -8.84 -18.15
C SER A 259 -15.09 -7.53 -18.93
N GLU A 260 -14.47 -7.49 -20.11
CA GLU A 260 -14.52 -6.31 -20.99
C GLU A 260 -15.96 -6.01 -21.44
N ALA A 261 -16.70 -7.05 -21.85
CA ALA A 261 -18.12 -6.89 -22.22
C ALA A 261 -18.99 -6.44 -21.03
N ALA A 262 -18.70 -6.91 -19.81
CA ALA A 262 -19.37 -6.47 -18.60
C ALA A 262 -19.06 -5.00 -18.29
N LEU A 263 -17.80 -4.60 -18.45
CA LEU A 263 -17.36 -3.22 -18.26
C LEU A 263 -17.99 -2.25 -19.25
N ALA A 264 -18.14 -2.66 -20.52
CA ALA A 264 -18.86 -1.88 -21.54
C ALA A 264 -20.32 -1.63 -21.14
N ARG A 265 -21.02 -2.65 -20.62
CA ARG A 265 -22.40 -2.49 -20.11
C ARG A 265 -22.50 -1.49 -18.95
N LEU A 266 -21.49 -1.48 -18.03
CA LEU A 266 -21.42 -0.47 -16.97
C LEU A 266 -21.19 0.93 -17.55
N GLY A 267 -20.40 1.05 -18.63
CA GLY A 267 -20.20 2.30 -19.36
C GLY A 267 -21.50 2.89 -19.90
N ASP A 268 -22.40 2.04 -20.45
CA ASP A 268 -23.71 2.47 -20.91
C ASP A 268 -24.61 2.98 -19.77
N VAL A 269 -24.46 2.40 -18.56
CA VAL A 269 -25.17 2.87 -17.36
C VAL A 269 -24.61 4.22 -16.90
N ALA A 270 -23.29 4.37 -16.86
CA ALA A 270 -22.64 5.61 -16.47
C ALA A 270 -23.02 6.78 -17.39
N SER A 271 -23.07 6.54 -18.70
CA SER A 271 -23.44 7.55 -19.68
C SER A 271 -24.88 8.03 -19.51
N ARG A 272 -25.81 7.11 -19.25
CA ARG A 272 -27.25 7.44 -19.01
C ARG A 272 -27.51 8.18 -17.71
N ALA A 273 -26.62 8.04 -16.74
CA ALA A 273 -26.73 8.75 -15.44
C ALA A 273 -26.15 10.17 -15.50
N ALA A 274 -25.36 10.49 -16.56
CA ALA A 274 -24.77 11.80 -16.76
C ALA A 274 -25.63 12.75 -17.63
N ASP A 275 -26.63 12.21 -18.35
CA ASP A 275 -27.65 12.94 -19.12
C ASP A 275 -28.87 13.28 -18.21
#